data_2a2f4c4399865b495f046bcc3d30092a
#
_entry.id   2a2f4c4399865b495f046bcc3d30092a
#
_cell.length_a   1.000
_cell.length_b   1.000
_cell.length_c   1.000
_cell.angle_alpha   90.00
_cell.angle_beta   90.00
_cell.angle_gamma   90.00
#
_symmetry.space_group_name_H-M   'P 1'
#
loop_
_entity.id
_entity.type
_entity.pdbx_description
1 polymer ?
#
loop_
_entity_poly.entity_id
_entity_poly.type
_entity_poly.pdbx_seq_one_letter_code
_entity_poly.pdbx_strand_id
1 'polypeptide(L)'
;MFDDDEYGFEAGREFCCDFLSNLYSRIYLPGNDIIQYGEDFPELYMIQEGIVVLSLKGIGPDNEFFILPTYSYFGDYQILYDLKSQILFKSGESKHLITMCLKNSKLKELMEDYPDARKFYRARAWHRRIELRRRMKKHLQKLNMKNQVKSKT
;
A
#
# COMPACT_ATOMS: atom_id res chain seq x y z
N MET A 1 -5.82 32.51 -20.58
CA MET A 1 -4.58 31.81 -20.21
C MET A 1 -4.35 31.73 -18.69
N PHE A 2 -5.20 32.33 -17.87
CA PHE A 2 -5.14 32.27 -16.39
C PHE A 2 -6.23 31.40 -15.75
N ASP A 3 -7.20 30.90 -16.54
CA ASP A 3 -8.35 30.15 -16.02
C ASP A 3 -8.05 28.66 -15.78
N ASP A 4 -7.06 28.07 -16.46
CA ASP A 4 -6.75 26.64 -16.33
C ASP A 4 -6.08 26.29 -14.99
N ASP A 5 -5.25 27.20 -14.46
CA ASP A 5 -4.55 26.97 -13.18
C ASP A 5 -5.50 27.11 -11.98
N GLU A 6 -6.47 28.03 -12.06
CA GLU A 6 -7.46 28.24 -11.01
C GLU A 6 -8.48 27.09 -10.97
N TYR A 7 -8.88 26.60 -12.13
CA TYR A 7 -9.79 25.44 -12.24
C TYR A 7 -9.12 24.15 -11.76
N GLY A 8 -7.85 23.94 -12.08
CA GLY A 8 -7.07 22.81 -11.60
C GLY A 8 -6.86 22.85 -10.09
N PHE A 9 -6.67 24.03 -9.51
CA PHE A 9 -6.53 24.21 -8.08
C PHE A 9 -7.85 23.93 -7.32
N GLU A 10 -8.99 24.40 -7.83
CA GLU A 10 -10.31 24.13 -7.22
C GLU A 10 -10.69 22.65 -7.31
N ALA A 11 -10.47 22.01 -8.46
CA ALA A 11 -10.73 20.57 -8.63
C ALA A 11 -9.86 19.71 -7.71
N GLY A 12 -8.58 20.08 -7.53
CA GLY A 12 -7.68 19.42 -6.58
C GLY A 12 -8.14 19.61 -5.13
N ARG A 13 -8.65 20.77 -4.80
CA ARG A 13 -9.19 21.07 -3.47
C ARG A 13 -10.46 20.27 -3.18
N GLU A 14 -11.39 20.19 -4.12
CA GLU A 14 -12.60 19.39 -4.00
C GLU A 14 -12.28 17.91 -3.81
N PHE A 15 -11.36 17.37 -4.61
CA PHE A 15 -10.88 16.01 -4.46
C PHE A 15 -10.33 15.75 -3.05
N CYS A 16 -9.47 16.61 -2.54
CA CYS A 16 -8.93 16.50 -1.20
C CYS A 16 -10.02 16.55 -0.12
N CYS A 17 -11.00 17.43 -0.24
CA CYS A 17 -12.11 17.50 0.70
C CYS A 17 -12.93 16.21 0.71
N ASP A 18 -13.28 15.68 -0.46
CA ASP A 18 -14.03 14.43 -0.58
C ASP A 18 -13.22 13.23 -0.07
N PHE A 19 -11.94 13.20 -0.36
CA PHE A 19 -11.03 12.17 0.13
C PHE A 19 -10.96 12.18 1.66
N LEU A 20 -10.66 13.32 2.25
CA LEU A 20 -10.47 13.46 3.70
C LEU A 20 -11.75 13.22 4.50
N SER A 21 -12.90 13.65 3.97
CA SER A 21 -14.19 13.50 4.67
C SER A 21 -14.69 12.05 4.76
N ASN A 22 -14.12 11.14 3.99
CA ASN A 22 -14.50 9.73 3.96
C ASN A 22 -13.51 8.82 4.70
N LEU A 23 -12.48 9.38 5.31
CA LEU A 23 -11.50 8.62 6.09
C LEU A 23 -12.08 8.17 7.41
N TYR A 24 -11.65 6.98 7.84
CA TYR A 24 -11.94 6.43 9.15
C TYR A 24 -10.71 5.72 9.72
N SER A 25 -10.66 5.58 11.04
CA SER A 25 -9.51 5.01 11.72
C SER A 25 -9.67 3.51 11.95
N ARG A 26 -8.56 2.76 11.83
CA ARG A 26 -8.44 1.39 12.31
C ARG A 26 -7.19 1.23 13.16
N ILE A 27 -7.31 0.42 14.20
CA ILE A 27 -6.21 0.10 15.10
C ILE A 27 -5.96 -1.40 15.03
N TYR A 28 -4.69 -1.79 14.86
CA TYR A 28 -4.24 -3.17 14.87
C TYR A 28 -3.32 -3.41 16.06
N LEU A 29 -3.48 -4.55 16.71
CA LEU A 29 -2.57 -4.99 17.73
C LEU A 29 -1.19 -5.31 17.14
N PRO A 30 -0.11 -5.25 17.94
CA PRO A 30 1.22 -5.63 17.46
C PRO A 30 1.23 -7.05 16.86
N GLY A 31 1.87 -7.20 15.71
CA GLY A 31 2.03 -8.50 15.06
C GLY A 31 0.79 -9.07 14.37
N ASN A 32 -0.26 -8.30 14.20
CA ASN A 32 -1.49 -8.76 13.53
C ASN A 32 -1.38 -8.69 12.01
N ASP A 33 -1.93 -9.70 11.35
CA ASP A 33 -2.10 -9.69 9.90
C ASP A 33 -3.16 -8.65 9.49
N ILE A 34 -2.82 -7.84 8.49
CA ILE A 34 -3.73 -6.84 7.93
C ILE A 34 -4.34 -7.39 6.64
N ILE A 35 -3.49 -7.82 5.72
CA ILE A 35 -3.86 -8.43 4.43
C ILE A 35 -3.04 -9.68 4.24
N GLN A 36 -3.70 -10.79 3.96
CA GLN A 36 -3.07 -12.06 3.66
C GLN A 36 -2.83 -12.24 2.16
N TYR A 37 -1.96 -13.18 1.82
CA TYR A 37 -1.69 -13.54 0.43
C TYR A 37 -2.98 -14.02 -0.27
N GLY A 38 -3.26 -13.44 -1.44
CA GLY A 38 -4.42 -13.78 -2.25
C GLY A 38 -5.71 -13.04 -1.89
N GLU A 39 -5.70 -12.21 -0.86
CA GLU A 39 -6.84 -11.38 -0.49
C GLU A 39 -6.96 -10.13 -1.37
N ASP A 40 -8.19 -9.66 -1.53
CA ASP A 40 -8.48 -8.34 -2.05
C ASP A 40 -8.25 -7.28 -0.97
N PHE A 41 -7.90 -6.07 -1.40
CA PHE A 41 -7.77 -4.94 -0.49
C PHE A 41 -9.15 -4.31 -0.23
N PRO A 42 -9.69 -4.40 0.98
CA PRO A 42 -10.97 -3.77 1.30
C PRO A 42 -10.87 -2.25 1.43
N GLU A 43 -9.65 -1.74 1.67
CA GLU A 43 -9.38 -0.35 1.99
C GLU A 43 -8.01 0.07 1.48
N LEU A 44 -7.86 1.37 1.22
CA LEU A 44 -6.57 2.04 1.17
C LEU A 44 -6.15 2.37 2.61
N TYR A 45 -4.91 2.10 2.96
CA TYR A 45 -4.38 2.32 4.32
C TYR A 45 -3.30 3.40 4.32
N MET A 46 -3.42 4.35 5.25
CA MET A 46 -2.40 5.37 5.51
C MET A 46 -1.93 5.21 6.96
N ILE A 47 -0.64 5.02 7.16
CA ILE A 47 -0.06 4.75 8.47
C ILE A 47 0.08 6.07 9.24
N GLN A 48 -0.65 6.18 10.33
CA GLN A 48 -0.58 7.34 11.24
C GLN A 48 0.47 7.14 12.34
N GLU A 49 0.54 5.92 12.86
CA GLU A 49 1.46 5.52 13.92
C GLU A 49 1.83 4.05 13.76
N GLY A 50 3.07 3.72 14.02
CA GLY A 50 3.57 2.36 13.86
C GLY A 50 4.16 2.10 12.49
N ILE A 51 4.41 0.83 12.22
CA ILE A 51 5.00 0.34 10.97
C ILE A 51 4.22 -0.86 10.43
N VAL A 52 4.37 -1.12 9.14
CA VAL A 52 3.82 -2.32 8.49
C VAL A 52 4.97 -3.11 7.86
N VAL A 53 5.00 -4.39 8.17
CA VAL A 53 6.00 -5.32 7.65
C VAL A 53 5.43 -6.08 6.47
N LEU A 54 6.15 -6.08 5.36
CA LEU A 54 5.80 -6.78 4.13
C LEU A 54 6.60 -8.06 4.01
N SER A 55 5.89 -9.18 3.84
CA SER A 55 6.48 -10.50 3.77
C SER A 55 6.07 -11.24 2.51
N LEU A 56 6.99 -12.06 1.99
CA LEU A 56 6.70 -13.03 0.94
C LEU A 56 5.88 -14.21 1.52
N LYS A 57 5.26 -14.98 0.64
CA LYS A 57 4.57 -16.20 1.03
C LYS A 57 5.56 -17.17 1.69
N GLY A 58 5.24 -17.57 2.92
CA GLY A 58 6.08 -18.48 3.71
C GLY A 58 6.07 -18.09 5.19
N ILE A 59 6.71 -18.91 6.03
CA ILE A 59 6.76 -18.72 7.47
C ILE A 59 8.18 -18.30 7.89
N GLY A 60 8.26 -17.31 8.76
CA GLY A 60 9.47 -16.89 9.42
C GLY A 60 10.01 -15.53 8.97
N PRO A 61 11.00 -14.99 9.72
CA PRO A 61 11.54 -13.65 9.49
C PRO A 61 12.30 -13.49 8.17
N ASP A 62 12.80 -14.59 7.59
CA ASP A 62 13.51 -14.55 6.31
C ASP A 62 12.60 -14.16 5.12
N ASN A 63 11.30 -14.24 5.28
CA ASN A 63 10.33 -13.83 4.26
C ASN A 63 9.98 -12.33 4.31
N GLU A 64 10.33 -11.65 5.39
CA GLU A 64 10.19 -10.21 5.51
C GLU A 64 11.19 -9.51 4.58
N PHE A 65 10.71 -8.66 3.68
CA PHE A 65 11.57 -8.03 2.69
C PHE A 65 11.51 -6.51 2.70
N PHE A 66 10.50 -5.92 3.34
CA PHE A 66 10.34 -4.47 3.36
C PHE A 66 9.52 -4.02 4.56
N ILE A 67 9.82 -2.83 5.05
CA ILE A 67 9.09 -2.18 6.13
C ILE A 67 8.54 -0.86 5.61
N LEU A 68 7.23 -0.66 5.73
CA LEU A 68 6.58 0.61 5.48
C LEU A 68 6.62 1.45 6.76
N PRO A 69 7.27 2.61 6.72
CA PRO A 69 7.36 3.49 7.89
C PRO A 69 6.06 4.26 8.13
N THR A 70 6.00 4.93 9.27
CA THR A 70 4.94 5.89 9.59
C THR A 70 4.81 6.94 8.47
N TYR A 71 3.58 7.35 8.18
CA TYR A 71 3.19 8.26 7.10
C TYR A 71 3.29 7.69 5.69
N SER A 72 3.60 6.40 5.52
CA SER A 72 3.44 5.68 4.27
C SER A 72 1.99 5.25 4.06
N TYR A 73 1.66 4.84 2.83
CA TYR A 73 0.37 4.26 2.50
C TYR A 73 0.54 3.00 1.65
N PHE A 74 -0.47 2.15 1.66
CA PHE A 74 -0.47 0.91 0.89
C PHE A 74 -1.89 0.49 0.50
N GLY A 75 -1.98 -0.36 -0.52
CA GLY A 75 -3.26 -0.81 -1.08
C GLY A 75 -3.68 -0.08 -2.34
N ASP A 76 -2.97 0.95 -2.75
CA ASP A 76 -3.28 1.81 -3.89
C ASP A 76 -3.31 1.06 -5.22
N TYR A 77 -2.23 0.40 -5.62
CA TYR A 77 -2.20 -0.29 -6.91
C TYR A 77 -3.09 -1.53 -6.94
N GLN A 78 -3.24 -2.22 -5.83
CA GLN A 78 -4.13 -3.38 -5.74
C GLN A 78 -5.58 -2.96 -6.00
N ILE A 79 -6.03 -1.86 -5.39
CA ILE A 79 -7.39 -1.34 -5.59
C ILE A 79 -7.56 -0.78 -7.00
N LEU A 80 -6.65 0.08 -7.45
CA LEU A 80 -6.80 0.78 -8.73
C LEU A 80 -6.68 -0.13 -9.95
N TYR A 81 -6.01 -1.26 -9.83
CA TYR A 81 -5.83 -2.25 -10.91
C TYR A 81 -6.54 -3.59 -10.65
N ASP A 82 -7.39 -3.66 -9.63
CA ASP A 82 -8.14 -4.87 -9.25
C ASP A 82 -7.25 -6.12 -9.08
N LEU A 83 -6.17 -5.95 -8.34
CA LEU A 83 -5.19 -7.01 -8.10
C LEU A 83 -5.32 -7.56 -6.68
N LYS A 84 -5.27 -8.88 -6.56
CA LYS A 84 -5.13 -9.55 -5.28
C LYS A 84 -3.72 -9.36 -4.73
N SER A 85 -3.59 -9.35 -3.40
CA SER A 85 -2.30 -9.20 -2.76
C SER A 85 -1.40 -10.41 -2.99
N GLN A 86 -0.18 -10.17 -3.45
CA GLN A 86 0.90 -11.16 -3.55
C GLN A 86 1.86 -11.07 -2.35
N ILE A 87 1.51 -10.28 -1.37
CA ILE A 87 2.32 -9.93 -0.22
C ILE A 87 1.46 -10.05 1.02
N LEU A 88 2.04 -10.54 2.10
CA LEU A 88 1.47 -10.46 3.44
C LEU A 88 1.82 -9.09 4.04
N PHE A 89 0.81 -8.35 4.47
CA PHE A 89 0.94 -7.09 5.20
C PHE A 89 0.60 -7.33 6.67
N LYS A 90 1.52 -7.00 7.55
CA LYS A 90 1.43 -7.28 8.98
C LYS A 90 1.85 -6.06 9.79
N SER A 91 1.18 -5.78 10.90
CA SER A 91 1.63 -4.74 11.82
C SER A 91 2.95 -5.12 12.47
N GLY A 92 3.79 -4.12 12.76
CA GLY A 92 5.03 -4.34 13.51
C GLY A 92 4.78 -4.88 14.92
N GLU A 93 5.74 -5.59 15.49
CA GLU A 93 5.57 -6.29 16.77
C GLU A 93 5.81 -5.42 18.00
N SER A 94 6.40 -4.23 17.84
CA SER A 94 6.81 -3.39 18.96
C SER A 94 5.70 -2.52 19.54
N LYS A 95 4.70 -2.14 18.74
CA LYS A 95 3.59 -1.28 19.17
C LYS A 95 2.35 -1.43 18.27
N HIS A 96 1.24 -0.85 18.72
CA HIS A 96 0.01 -0.78 17.95
C HIS A 96 0.23 -0.03 16.63
N LEU A 97 -0.50 -0.44 15.61
CA LEU A 97 -0.58 0.25 14.34
C LEU A 97 -1.90 1.04 14.30
N ILE A 98 -1.79 2.33 14.05
CA ILE A 98 -2.94 3.20 13.83
C ILE A 98 -2.95 3.63 12.36
N THR A 99 -4.04 3.38 11.68
CA THR A 99 -4.21 3.72 10.26
C THR A 99 -5.43 4.59 10.06
N MET A 100 -5.33 5.49 9.07
CA MET A 100 -6.50 6.10 8.45
C MET A 100 -6.82 5.32 7.18
N CYS A 101 -8.07 5.01 6.98
CA CYS A 101 -8.50 4.13 5.90
C CYS A 101 -9.55 4.81 5.01
N LEU A 102 -9.51 4.46 3.72
CA LEU A 102 -10.54 4.80 2.76
C LEU A 102 -11.07 3.51 2.12
N LYS A 103 -12.38 3.29 2.14
CA LYS A 103 -12.98 2.10 1.54
C LYS A 103 -12.61 1.97 0.06
N ASN A 104 -12.35 0.74 -0.38
CA ASN A 104 -12.10 0.40 -1.78
C ASN A 104 -13.16 1.00 -2.71
N SER A 105 -14.44 0.78 -2.42
CA SER A 105 -15.54 1.32 -3.21
C SER A 105 -15.54 2.84 -3.29
N LYS A 106 -15.17 3.51 -2.22
CA LYS A 106 -15.09 4.98 -2.18
C LYS A 106 -13.91 5.52 -2.97
N LEU A 107 -12.76 4.86 -2.89
CA LEU A 107 -11.61 5.24 -3.72
C LEU A 107 -11.94 5.14 -5.21
N LYS A 108 -12.59 4.04 -5.62
CA LYS A 108 -13.03 3.85 -7.01
C LYS A 108 -14.01 4.93 -7.46
N GLU A 109 -14.99 5.26 -6.62
CA GLU A 109 -15.94 6.34 -6.87
C GLU A 109 -15.25 7.69 -7.05
N LEU A 110 -14.30 8.03 -6.17
CA LEU A 110 -13.52 9.27 -6.29
C LEU A 110 -12.69 9.32 -7.58
N MET A 111 -12.14 8.19 -8.01
CA MET A 111 -11.39 8.12 -9.27
C MET A 111 -12.30 8.31 -10.50
N GLU A 112 -13.56 7.92 -10.43
CA GLU A 112 -14.55 8.20 -11.48
C GLU A 112 -14.95 9.67 -11.50
N ASP A 113 -15.16 10.26 -10.33
CA ASP A 113 -15.61 11.66 -10.19
C ASP A 113 -14.50 12.67 -10.53
N TYR A 114 -13.22 12.27 -10.40
CA TYR A 114 -12.06 13.14 -10.62
C TYR A 114 -11.08 12.51 -11.62
N PRO A 115 -11.34 12.62 -12.94
CA PRO A 115 -10.52 11.94 -13.98
C PRO A 115 -9.04 12.33 -13.98
N ASP A 116 -8.70 13.57 -13.67
CA ASP A 116 -7.31 14.03 -13.61
C ASP A 116 -6.57 13.42 -12.42
N ALA A 117 -7.21 13.34 -11.27
CA ALA A 117 -6.71 12.64 -10.10
C ALA A 117 -6.52 11.13 -10.41
N ARG A 118 -7.49 10.51 -11.07
CA ARG A 118 -7.40 9.13 -11.53
C ARG A 118 -6.15 8.88 -12.37
N LYS A 119 -5.91 9.70 -13.37
CA LYS A 119 -4.74 9.57 -14.26
C LYS A 119 -3.44 9.68 -13.48
N PHE A 120 -3.34 10.67 -12.60
CA PHE A 120 -2.16 10.90 -11.78
C PHE A 120 -1.90 9.74 -10.81
N TYR A 121 -2.90 9.34 -10.05
CA TYR A 121 -2.72 8.29 -9.02
C TYR A 121 -2.57 6.91 -9.61
N ARG A 122 -3.18 6.60 -10.74
CA ARG A 122 -2.95 5.32 -11.44
C ARG A 122 -1.51 5.19 -11.92
N ALA A 123 -0.95 6.24 -12.51
CA ALA A 123 0.44 6.25 -12.94
C ALA A 123 1.40 6.07 -11.75
N ARG A 124 1.16 6.79 -10.67
CA ARG A 124 1.95 6.69 -9.43
C ARG A 124 1.87 5.31 -8.79
N ALA A 125 0.68 4.75 -8.71
CA ALA A 125 0.45 3.40 -8.19
C ALA A 125 1.18 2.34 -9.02
N TRP A 126 1.22 2.47 -10.32
CA TRP A 126 1.95 1.57 -11.21
C TRP A 126 3.46 1.61 -10.95
N HIS A 127 4.03 2.78 -10.78
CA HIS A 127 5.44 2.93 -10.42
C HIS A 127 5.76 2.29 -9.07
N ARG A 128 4.90 2.45 -8.09
CA ARG A 128 5.05 1.80 -6.78
C ARG A 128 5.02 0.28 -6.89
N ARG A 129 4.13 -0.27 -7.72
CA ARG A 129 4.08 -1.71 -8.00
C ARG A 129 5.38 -2.23 -8.60
N ILE A 130 5.93 -1.53 -9.59
CA ILE A 130 7.20 -1.89 -10.22
C ILE A 130 8.33 -1.89 -9.19
N GLU A 131 8.42 -0.86 -8.37
CA GLU A 131 9.46 -0.74 -7.35
C GLU A 131 9.35 -1.85 -6.30
N LEU A 132 8.15 -2.13 -5.84
CA LEU A 132 7.91 -3.19 -4.85
C LEU A 132 8.28 -4.58 -5.40
N ARG A 133 7.89 -4.87 -6.65
CA ARG A 133 8.28 -6.11 -7.33
C ARG A 133 9.78 -6.25 -7.49
N ARG A 134 10.48 -5.16 -7.74
CA ARG A 134 11.95 -5.15 -7.80
C ARG A 134 12.55 -5.55 -6.45
N ARG A 135 12.04 -5.01 -5.36
CA ARG A 135 12.46 -5.37 -3.99
C ARG A 135 12.20 -6.84 -3.67
N MET A 136 11.05 -7.35 -4.06
CA MET A 136 10.69 -8.76 -3.91
C MET A 136 11.69 -9.67 -4.64
N LYS A 137 12.01 -9.36 -5.90
CA LYS A 137 12.98 -10.13 -6.71
C LYS A 137 14.37 -10.14 -6.07
N LYS A 138 14.84 -8.99 -5.62
CA LYS A 138 16.14 -8.89 -4.92
C LYS A 138 16.19 -9.76 -3.67
N HIS A 139 15.13 -9.75 -2.90
CA HIS A 139 15.02 -10.54 -1.68
C HIS A 139 15.03 -12.05 -2.00
N LEU A 140 14.28 -12.49 -3.00
CA LEU A 140 14.25 -13.88 -3.46
C LEU A 140 15.62 -14.36 -3.93
N GLN A 141 16.36 -13.52 -4.64
CA GLN A 141 17.74 -13.84 -5.06
C GLN A 141 18.66 -14.04 -3.84
N LYS A 142 18.56 -13.19 -2.83
CA LYS A 142 19.32 -13.33 -1.58
C LYS A 142 18.99 -14.64 -0.85
N LEU A 143 17.70 -15.01 -0.78
CA LEU A 143 17.28 -16.27 -0.16
C LEU A 143 17.82 -17.49 -0.91
N ASN A 144 17.78 -17.46 -2.22
CA ASN A 144 18.31 -18.54 -3.07
C ASN A 144 19.82 -18.70 -2.88
N MET A 145 20.57 -17.61 -2.81
CA MET A 145 22.00 -17.63 -2.52
C MET A 145 22.31 -18.23 -1.15
N LYS A 146 21.58 -17.84 -0.10
CA LYS A 146 21.74 -18.42 1.24
C LYS A 146 21.48 -19.92 1.26
N ASN A 147 20.44 -20.37 0.55
CA ASN A 147 20.10 -21.79 0.47
C ASN A 147 21.16 -22.60 -0.28
N GLN A 148 21.76 -22.06 -1.33
CA GLN A 148 22.85 -22.68 -2.05
C GLN A 148 24.12 -22.84 -1.19
N VAL A 149 24.44 -21.86 -0.36
CA VAL A 149 25.57 -21.93 0.59
C VAL A 149 25.31 -22.99 1.65
N LYS A 150 24.11 -23.08 2.22
CA LYS A 150 23.74 -24.10 3.21
C LYS A 150 23.77 -25.52 2.64
N SER A 151 23.45 -25.71 1.37
CA SER A 151 23.48 -27.04 0.74
C SER A 151 24.89 -27.54 0.39
N LYS A 152 25.89 -26.65 0.39
CA LYS A 152 27.31 -26.99 0.12
C LYS A 152 28.14 -27.26 1.38
N THR A 153 27.58 -27.04 2.54
CA THR A 153 28.16 -27.35 3.85
C THR A 153 27.47 -28.55 4.46
#